data_a4e93f1e716e1451ddc8e2293fb74756
#
_entry.id   a4e93f1e716e1451ddc8e2293fb74756
#
_cell.length_a   1.000
_cell.length_b   1.000
_cell.length_c   1.000
_cell.angle_alpha   90.00
_cell.angle_beta   90.00
_cell.angle_gamma   90.00
#
_symmetry.space_group_name_H-M   'P 1'
#
loop_
_entity.id
_entity.type
_entity.pdbx_description
1 polymer ?
#
loop_
_entity_poly.entity_id
_entity_poly.type
_entity_poly.pdbx_seq_one_letter_code
_entity_poly.pdbx_strand_id
1 'polypeptide(L)'
;MAEAADAAGSGAVTASPESLDIAPLPEATPPPSDQEAAVGSATETAPAPQVRVNRIDLTQVREEALAWTKTLFSAGVYAILIVTFGFQVARVEGRSMAPTLEDQDRLIVNKLVYRIADPRRGDIVMLYYPLDPDKSFVKRVIAEENDTVRIVEGRVYVNDVPLHDDYVPEDYRSHDDWGPQVIPEGYYFVMGDHRNNSSDSRHWGMVPKKYIIGKVQIRWWPVPAARMF
;
A
#
# COMPACT_ATOMS: atom_id res chain seq x y z
N MET A 1 -40.14 32.97 28.51
CA MET A 1 -39.91 32.51 29.86
C MET A 1 -38.75 31.55 29.76
N ALA A 2 -37.55 32.04 29.95
CA ALA A 2 -36.77 32.12 31.16
C ALA A 2 -36.26 30.74 31.57
N GLU A 3 -35.04 30.38 31.76
CA GLU A 3 -33.81 30.98 32.32
C GLU A 3 -32.76 29.87 32.26
N ALA A 4 -31.59 30.02 31.73
CA ALA A 4 -30.33 30.50 32.28
C ALA A 4 -29.77 29.69 33.47
N ALA A 5 -28.54 29.30 33.35
CA ALA A 5 -27.38 29.34 34.24
C ALA A 5 -26.48 28.11 33.99
N ASP A 6 -25.29 28.26 33.51
CA ASP A 6 -24.02 28.73 34.10
C ASP A 6 -23.38 27.71 35.04
N ALA A 7 -22.19 27.24 34.71
CA ALA A 7 -21.07 27.06 35.64
C ALA A 7 -19.77 26.67 34.91
N ALA A 8 -18.85 27.58 34.95
CA ALA A 8 -17.44 27.43 34.59
C ALA A 8 -16.71 26.51 35.57
N GLY A 9 -15.74 25.74 35.09
CA GLY A 9 -14.79 24.95 35.86
C GLY A 9 -13.39 25.09 35.27
N SER A 10 -12.71 26.17 35.62
CA SER A 10 -11.30 26.41 35.40
C SER A 10 -10.46 25.49 36.29
N GLY A 11 -9.67 24.63 35.71
CA GLY A 11 -8.63 23.82 36.37
C GLY A 11 -7.25 24.27 35.91
N ALA A 12 -6.68 25.24 36.59
CA ALA A 12 -5.29 25.64 36.43
C ALA A 12 -4.38 24.60 37.10
N VAL A 13 -3.47 24.01 36.35
CA VAL A 13 -2.36 23.23 36.91
C VAL A 13 -1.15 24.12 37.03
N THR A 14 -0.82 24.45 38.29
CA THR A 14 0.39 25.15 38.70
C THR A 14 1.57 24.22 38.67
N ALA A 15 2.57 24.53 37.86
CA ALA A 15 3.89 23.89 37.90
C ALA A 15 4.72 24.57 39.01
N SER A 16 5.19 23.80 39.98
CA SER A 16 6.21 24.22 40.97
C SER A 16 7.61 24.06 40.37
N PRO A 17 8.53 24.98 40.63
CA PRO A 17 9.91 24.86 40.20
C PRO A 17 10.70 23.99 41.17
N GLU A 18 11.35 22.97 40.63
CA GLU A 18 12.31 22.12 41.34
C GLU A 18 13.64 22.87 41.50
N SER A 19 14.05 23.02 42.75
CA SER A 19 15.25 23.69 43.20
C SER A 19 16.52 22.94 42.76
N LEU A 20 17.43 23.67 42.11
CA LEU A 20 18.79 23.30 41.84
C LEU A 20 19.61 23.24 43.15
N ASP A 21 20.00 22.05 43.54
CA ASP A 21 20.93 21.80 44.64
C ASP A 21 22.37 22.00 44.13
N ILE A 22 23.02 23.06 44.58
CA ILE A 22 24.41 23.41 44.26
C ILE A 22 25.29 22.75 45.33
N ALA A 23 26.04 21.73 44.96
CA ALA A 23 27.06 21.13 45.80
C ALA A 23 28.27 22.09 45.93
N PRO A 24 28.89 22.22 47.13
CA PRO A 24 29.99 23.14 47.36
C PRO A 24 31.33 22.60 46.81
N LEU A 25 32.11 23.53 46.30
CA LEU A 25 33.51 23.36 45.84
C LEU A 25 34.42 22.93 47.00
N PRO A 26 35.37 22.01 46.76
CA PRO A 26 36.41 21.71 47.75
C PRO A 26 37.48 22.80 47.77
N GLU A 27 37.82 23.14 49.01
CA GLU A 27 38.78 24.09 49.50
C GLU A 27 40.21 23.80 49.07
N ALA A 28 40.95 24.82 48.69
CA ALA A 28 42.33 24.79 48.26
C ALA A 28 43.27 24.57 49.44
N THR A 29 44.10 23.54 49.38
CA THR A 29 45.26 23.35 50.32
C THR A 29 46.51 23.98 49.75
N PRO A 30 47.32 24.67 50.59
CA PRO A 30 48.52 25.38 50.17
C PRO A 30 49.71 24.40 49.99
N PRO A 31 50.75 24.85 49.24
CA PRO A 31 51.89 24.00 48.90
C PRO A 31 52.92 23.92 50.03
N PRO A 32 53.61 22.81 50.16
CA PRO A 32 54.83 22.73 51.00
C PRO A 32 56.04 23.15 50.20
N SER A 33 56.90 23.89 50.91
CA SER A 33 58.16 24.44 50.50
C SER A 33 59.23 23.38 50.23
N ASP A 34 60.09 23.73 49.30
CA ASP A 34 61.54 23.49 49.06
C ASP A 34 62.19 22.30 49.82
N GLN A 35 62.68 21.34 49.01
CA GLN A 35 63.99 20.75 49.26
C GLN A 35 64.67 20.35 47.95
N GLU A 36 65.90 20.72 47.94
CA GLU A 36 66.92 20.75 46.93
C GLU A 36 67.45 19.37 46.50
N ALA A 37 67.89 19.31 45.26
CA ALA A 37 69.00 18.57 44.67
C ALA A 37 68.96 17.07 44.58
N ALA A 38 68.91 16.56 43.36
CA ALA A 38 70.00 15.74 42.81
C ALA A 38 69.81 15.47 41.30
N VAL A 39 70.84 15.79 40.57
CA VAL A 39 71.07 15.55 39.16
C VAL A 39 70.96 14.10 38.83
N GLY A 40 70.14 13.77 37.84
CA GLY A 40 70.07 12.46 37.25
C GLY A 40 69.45 12.57 35.85
N SER A 41 70.30 12.90 34.87
CA SER A 41 69.93 12.93 33.46
C SER A 41 69.56 11.54 32.98
N ALA A 42 68.24 11.30 32.80
CA ALA A 42 67.75 10.23 31.98
C ALA A 42 66.71 10.82 31.05
N THR A 43 67.16 11.08 29.85
CA THR A 43 66.25 11.45 28.73
C THR A 43 65.38 10.26 28.39
N GLU A 44 64.25 10.15 29.07
CA GLU A 44 63.21 9.19 28.67
C GLU A 44 62.47 9.77 27.44
N THR A 45 62.92 9.29 26.30
CA THR A 45 62.29 9.59 25.01
C THR A 45 60.91 8.96 25.02
N ALA A 46 59.88 9.78 25.17
CA ALA A 46 58.51 9.36 25.00
C ALA A 46 58.35 8.65 23.66
N PRO A 47 57.76 7.44 23.57
CA PRO A 47 57.55 6.80 22.28
C PRO A 47 56.60 7.65 21.43
N ALA A 48 57.06 7.96 20.22
CA ALA A 48 56.25 8.66 19.25
C ALA A 48 54.92 7.95 19.03
N PRO A 49 53.79 8.70 18.83
CA PRO A 49 52.50 8.08 18.59
C PRO A 49 52.61 7.22 17.32
N GLN A 50 52.51 5.91 17.52
CA GLN A 50 52.45 4.98 16.41
C GLN A 50 51.09 5.18 15.75
N VAL A 51 51.06 5.87 14.61
CA VAL A 51 49.91 5.89 13.71
C VAL A 51 49.72 4.45 13.26
N ARG A 52 48.74 3.76 13.87
CA ARG A 52 48.27 2.47 13.38
C ARG A 52 47.62 2.73 12.03
N VAL A 53 48.38 2.61 10.97
CA VAL A 53 47.83 2.51 9.63
C VAL A 53 47.00 1.24 9.59
N ASN A 54 45.69 1.41 9.68
CA ASN A 54 44.75 0.31 9.59
C ASN A 54 44.90 -0.24 8.16
N ARG A 55 45.73 -1.29 8.03
CA ARG A 55 45.84 -1.98 6.73
C ARG A 55 44.48 -2.59 6.48
N ILE A 56 43.78 -2.04 5.46
CA ILE A 56 42.54 -2.59 4.94
C ILE A 56 42.87 -4.04 4.57
N ASP A 57 42.32 -4.97 5.32
CA ASP A 57 42.51 -6.40 5.04
C ASP A 57 41.70 -6.73 3.78
N LEU A 58 42.40 -6.87 2.66
CA LEU A 58 41.79 -7.16 1.37
C LEU A 58 41.00 -8.47 1.38
N THR A 59 41.28 -9.36 2.31
CA THR A 59 40.51 -10.61 2.47
C THR A 59 39.14 -10.34 3.08
N GLN A 60 39.06 -9.47 4.08
CA GLN A 60 37.77 -9.04 4.69
C GLN A 60 36.91 -8.28 3.66
N VAL A 61 37.53 -7.35 2.94
CA VAL A 61 36.79 -6.60 1.89
C VAL A 61 36.23 -7.54 0.82
N ARG A 62 37.01 -8.58 0.44
CA ARG A 62 36.55 -9.57 -0.54
C ARG A 62 35.43 -10.44 0.00
N GLU A 63 35.49 -10.87 1.25
CA GLU A 63 34.42 -11.66 1.87
C GLU A 63 33.14 -10.84 2.04
N GLU A 64 33.25 -9.59 2.47
CA GLU A 64 32.12 -8.66 2.53
C GLU A 64 31.52 -8.41 1.15
N ALA A 65 32.33 -8.16 0.14
CA ALA A 65 31.86 -7.96 -1.24
C ALA A 65 31.14 -9.20 -1.79
N LEU A 66 31.64 -10.39 -1.49
CA LEU A 66 30.98 -11.65 -1.86
C LEU A 66 29.64 -11.85 -1.13
N ALA A 67 29.55 -11.48 0.15
CA ALA A 67 28.32 -11.52 0.92
C ALA A 67 27.27 -10.56 0.34
N TRP A 68 27.66 -9.33 0.06
CA TRP A 68 26.79 -8.34 -0.60
C TRP A 68 26.34 -8.79 -1.97
N THR A 69 27.24 -9.37 -2.78
CA THR A 69 26.89 -9.90 -4.10
C THR A 69 25.85 -11.01 -4.03
N LYS A 70 25.99 -11.96 -3.09
CA LYS A 70 25.00 -13.02 -2.87
C LYS A 70 23.64 -12.46 -2.45
N THR A 71 23.66 -11.49 -1.53
CA THR A 71 22.43 -10.84 -1.05
C THR A 71 21.71 -10.10 -2.18
N LEU A 72 22.44 -9.30 -2.97
CA LEU A 72 21.89 -8.57 -4.10
C LEU A 72 21.35 -9.51 -5.19
N PHE A 73 22.09 -10.59 -5.49
CA PHE A 73 21.64 -11.59 -6.44
C PHE A 73 20.36 -12.29 -5.98
N SER A 74 20.32 -12.72 -4.71
CA SER A 74 19.13 -13.32 -4.12
C SER A 74 17.94 -12.37 -4.14
N ALA A 75 18.15 -11.11 -3.74
CA ALA A 75 17.11 -10.08 -3.78
C ALA A 75 16.58 -9.84 -5.20
N GLY A 76 17.48 -9.82 -6.20
CA GLY A 76 17.12 -9.71 -7.62
C GLY A 76 16.27 -10.89 -8.10
N VAL A 77 16.65 -12.09 -7.75
CA VAL A 77 15.86 -13.30 -8.08
C VAL A 77 14.47 -13.24 -7.46
N TYR A 78 14.36 -12.91 -6.17
CA TYR A 78 13.05 -12.76 -5.51
C TYR A 78 12.21 -11.65 -6.13
N ALA A 79 12.82 -10.51 -6.46
CA ALA A 79 12.11 -9.42 -7.13
C ALA A 79 11.54 -9.85 -8.48
N ILE A 80 12.33 -10.55 -9.31
CA ILE A 80 11.88 -11.08 -10.60
C ILE A 80 10.72 -12.06 -10.40
N LEU A 81 10.83 -12.98 -9.44
CA LEU A 81 9.77 -13.94 -9.14
C LEU A 81 8.46 -13.23 -8.72
N ILE A 82 8.56 -12.25 -7.82
CA ILE A 82 7.39 -11.47 -7.36
C ILE A 82 6.75 -10.72 -8.54
N VAL A 83 7.54 -10.05 -9.36
CA VAL A 83 7.02 -9.30 -10.51
C VAL A 83 6.40 -10.25 -11.53
N THR A 84 7.06 -11.36 -11.85
CA THR A 84 6.59 -12.30 -12.88
C THR A 84 5.31 -13.04 -12.47
N PHE A 85 5.24 -13.50 -11.21
CA PHE A 85 4.09 -14.28 -10.73
C PHE A 85 3.04 -13.45 -10.03
N GLY A 86 3.40 -12.26 -9.54
CA GLY A 86 2.51 -11.38 -8.77
C GLY A 86 1.73 -10.40 -9.63
N PHE A 87 2.30 -9.98 -10.75
CA PHE A 87 1.70 -8.95 -11.60
C PHE A 87 1.55 -9.43 -13.05
N GLN A 88 0.56 -8.90 -13.72
CA GLN A 88 0.32 -9.16 -15.13
C GLN A 88 0.02 -7.83 -15.84
N VAL A 89 0.65 -7.62 -16.99
CA VAL A 89 0.27 -6.54 -17.89
C VAL A 89 -0.86 -7.03 -18.78
N ALA A 90 -1.93 -6.27 -18.83
CA ALA A 90 -3.08 -6.52 -19.70
C ALA A 90 -3.33 -5.31 -20.61
N ARG A 91 -3.89 -5.56 -21.78
CA ARG A 91 -4.38 -4.55 -22.70
C ARG A 91 -5.89 -4.62 -22.73
N VAL A 92 -6.54 -3.48 -22.64
CA VAL A 92 -8.00 -3.38 -22.76
C VAL A 92 -8.37 -3.51 -24.22
N GLU A 93 -9.29 -4.40 -24.51
CA GLU A 93 -9.92 -4.54 -25.82
C GLU A 93 -11.42 -4.29 -25.68
N GLY A 94 -11.91 -3.30 -26.43
CA GLY A 94 -13.29 -2.87 -26.38
C GLY A 94 -13.56 -1.76 -25.34
N ARG A 95 -14.82 -1.37 -25.25
CA ARG A 95 -15.26 -0.16 -24.53
C ARG A 95 -16.17 -0.44 -23.34
N SER A 96 -16.26 -1.67 -22.87
CA SER A 96 -17.20 -2.05 -21.81
C SER A 96 -16.92 -1.41 -20.44
N MET A 97 -15.71 -0.87 -20.25
CA MET A 97 -15.30 -0.17 -19.03
C MET A 97 -15.15 1.35 -19.22
N ALA A 98 -15.52 1.88 -20.41
CA ALA A 98 -15.52 3.30 -20.62
C ALA A 98 -16.54 4.01 -19.70
N PRO A 99 -16.24 5.23 -19.22
CA PRO A 99 -15.06 6.04 -19.49
C PRO A 99 -13.89 5.76 -18.55
N THR A 100 -14.06 4.82 -17.59
CA THR A 100 -13.04 4.49 -16.59
C THR A 100 -11.78 3.93 -17.24
N LEU A 101 -11.97 3.00 -18.19
CA LEU A 101 -10.91 2.42 -19.02
C LEU A 101 -11.36 2.48 -20.49
N GLU A 102 -10.47 2.96 -21.33
CA GLU A 102 -10.71 3.05 -22.76
C GLU A 102 -10.06 1.89 -23.52
N ASP A 103 -10.49 1.70 -24.78
CA ASP A 103 -9.86 0.75 -25.67
C ASP A 103 -8.36 1.06 -25.83
N GLN A 104 -7.52 0.01 -25.84
CA GLN A 104 -6.06 0.07 -25.93
C GLN A 104 -5.34 0.55 -24.66
N ASP A 105 -6.05 0.85 -23.58
CA ASP A 105 -5.40 1.11 -22.27
C ASP A 105 -4.55 -0.09 -21.85
N ARG A 106 -3.39 0.18 -21.23
CA ARG A 106 -2.55 -0.86 -20.65
C ARG A 106 -2.59 -0.81 -19.14
N LEU A 107 -2.85 -1.96 -18.56
CA LEU A 107 -3.13 -2.14 -17.14
C LEU A 107 -2.05 -2.99 -16.48
N ILE A 108 -1.80 -2.71 -15.21
CA ILE A 108 -1.08 -3.61 -14.31
C ILE A 108 -2.11 -4.25 -13.38
N VAL A 109 -2.21 -5.56 -13.48
CA VAL A 109 -3.11 -6.41 -12.70
C VAL A 109 -2.32 -7.10 -11.60
N ASN A 110 -2.70 -6.88 -10.34
CA ASN A 110 -2.12 -7.54 -9.18
C ASN A 110 -2.87 -8.85 -8.90
N LYS A 111 -2.17 -9.98 -9.09
CA LYS A 111 -2.72 -11.32 -8.85
C LYS A 111 -2.57 -11.78 -7.39
N LEU A 112 -1.68 -11.13 -6.63
CA LEU A 112 -1.40 -11.55 -5.26
C LEU A 112 -2.47 -11.06 -4.27
N VAL A 113 -3.12 -9.94 -4.56
CA VAL A 113 -4.07 -9.31 -3.63
C VAL A 113 -5.18 -10.30 -3.25
N TYR A 114 -5.73 -11.05 -4.20
CA TYR A 114 -6.82 -11.98 -3.95
C TYR A 114 -6.38 -13.39 -3.53
N ARG A 115 -5.09 -13.56 -3.22
CA ARG A 115 -4.58 -14.73 -2.47
C ARG A 115 -4.66 -14.54 -0.97
N ILE A 116 -4.70 -13.30 -0.50
CA ILE A 116 -4.70 -12.92 0.92
C ILE A 116 -5.96 -12.15 1.32
N ALA A 117 -6.69 -11.58 0.37
CA ALA A 117 -7.92 -10.83 0.60
C ALA A 117 -8.99 -11.26 -0.42
N ASP A 118 -10.22 -10.82 -0.19
CA ASP A 118 -11.32 -11.02 -1.10
C ASP A 118 -11.53 -9.80 -1.99
N PRO A 119 -12.05 -9.98 -3.23
CA PRO A 119 -12.52 -8.88 -4.05
C PRO A 119 -13.59 -8.08 -3.30
N ARG A 120 -13.51 -6.75 -3.38
CA ARG A 120 -14.44 -5.85 -2.72
C ARG A 120 -15.26 -5.09 -3.74
N ARG A 121 -16.46 -4.69 -3.31
CA ARG A 121 -17.33 -3.82 -4.11
C ARG A 121 -16.58 -2.57 -4.54
N GLY A 122 -16.64 -2.23 -5.84
CA GLY A 122 -15.91 -1.13 -6.46
C GLY A 122 -14.57 -1.54 -7.07
N ASP A 123 -13.99 -2.69 -6.72
CA ASP A 123 -12.75 -3.17 -7.32
C ASP A 123 -12.92 -3.40 -8.82
N ILE A 124 -11.96 -2.93 -9.61
CA ILE A 124 -11.85 -3.29 -11.02
C ILE A 124 -11.02 -4.56 -11.10
N VAL A 125 -11.61 -5.61 -11.64
CA VAL A 125 -11.00 -6.94 -11.69
C VAL A 125 -10.83 -7.45 -13.10
N MET A 126 -9.73 -8.16 -13.34
CA MET A 126 -9.57 -9.01 -14.51
C MET A 126 -10.05 -10.40 -14.15
N LEU A 127 -10.86 -11.01 -15.01
CA LEU A 127 -11.47 -12.32 -14.78
C LEU A 127 -11.52 -13.15 -16.04
N TYR A 128 -11.53 -14.46 -15.88
CA TYR A 128 -11.86 -15.38 -16.98
C TYR A 128 -13.35 -15.31 -17.29
N TYR A 129 -13.70 -15.31 -18.58
CA TYR A 129 -15.10 -15.32 -19.00
C TYR A 129 -15.75 -16.67 -18.60
N PRO A 130 -16.85 -16.67 -17.83
CA PRO A 130 -17.39 -17.91 -17.28
C PRO A 130 -17.84 -18.94 -18.30
N LEU A 131 -18.26 -18.50 -19.50
CA LEU A 131 -18.74 -19.39 -20.58
C LEU A 131 -17.62 -19.82 -21.54
N ASP A 132 -16.47 -19.11 -21.53
CA ASP A 132 -15.32 -19.39 -22.39
C ASP A 132 -14.03 -18.90 -21.68
N PRO A 133 -13.45 -19.73 -20.79
CA PRO A 133 -12.30 -19.32 -19.97
C PRO A 133 -11.01 -19.00 -20.73
N ASP A 134 -10.95 -19.27 -22.04
CA ASP A 134 -9.84 -18.84 -22.89
C ASP A 134 -9.84 -17.31 -23.11
N LYS A 135 -10.97 -16.67 -22.82
CA LYS A 135 -11.14 -15.21 -22.87
C LYS A 135 -11.11 -14.63 -21.48
N SER A 136 -10.57 -13.42 -21.38
CA SER A 136 -10.57 -12.63 -20.13
C SER A 136 -11.25 -11.30 -20.35
N PHE A 137 -11.96 -10.85 -19.30
CA PHE A 137 -12.63 -9.57 -19.29
C PHE A 137 -12.13 -8.72 -18.13
N VAL A 138 -12.30 -7.41 -18.24
CA VAL A 138 -12.15 -6.46 -17.15
C VAL A 138 -13.54 -5.93 -16.81
N LYS A 139 -13.92 -6.03 -15.55
CA LYS A 139 -15.22 -5.59 -15.02
C LYS A 139 -15.04 -4.99 -13.63
N ARG A 140 -16.08 -4.32 -13.15
CA ARG A 140 -16.16 -3.82 -11.77
C ARG A 140 -16.99 -4.75 -10.91
N VAL A 141 -16.52 -5.05 -9.72
CA VAL A 141 -17.28 -5.77 -8.70
C VAL A 141 -18.40 -4.85 -8.20
N ILE A 142 -19.62 -5.29 -8.32
CA ILE A 142 -20.82 -4.56 -7.91
C ILE A 142 -21.36 -5.09 -6.58
N ALA A 143 -21.30 -6.41 -6.42
CA ALA A 143 -21.76 -7.06 -5.20
C ALA A 143 -20.92 -8.28 -4.88
N GLU A 144 -20.82 -8.55 -3.59
CA GLU A 144 -20.05 -9.62 -2.99
C GLU A 144 -21.01 -10.79 -2.60
N GLU A 145 -20.44 -11.86 -2.10
CA GLU A 145 -21.25 -12.98 -1.56
C GLU A 145 -22.24 -12.50 -0.49
N ASN A 146 -23.41 -13.13 -0.45
CA ASN A 146 -24.53 -12.82 0.43
C ASN A 146 -25.21 -11.46 0.21
N ASP A 147 -24.74 -10.63 -0.71
CA ASP A 147 -25.46 -9.43 -1.13
C ASP A 147 -26.69 -9.80 -1.98
N THR A 148 -27.73 -9.00 -1.86
CA THR A 148 -28.89 -9.04 -2.78
C THR A 148 -28.74 -7.93 -3.82
N VAL A 149 -28.75 -8.29 -5.10
CA VAL A 149 -28.65 -7.32 -6.22
C VAL A 149 -29.98 -7.26 -6.95
N ARG A 150 -30.43 -6.04 -7.26
CA ARG A 150 -31.50 -5.78 -8.22
C ARG A 150 -31.18 -4.54 -9.04
N ILE A 151 -31.67 -4.51 -10.26
CA ILE A 151 -31.56 -3.37 -11.16
C ILE A 151 -33.01 -2.98 -11.54
N VAL A 152 -33.33 -1.71 -11.41
CA VAL A 152 -34.64 -1.15 -11.77
C VAL A 152 -34.40 0.08 -12.63
N GLU A 153 -34.90 0.06 -13.85
CA GLU A 153 -34.71 1.11 -14.85
C GLU A 153 -33.22 1.49 -14.99
N GLY A 154 -32.34 0.47 -14.99
CA GLY A 154 -30.88 0.63 -15.09
C GLY A 154 -30.17 1.09 -13.81
N ARG A 155 -30.91 1.44 -12.75
CA ARG A 155 -30.33 1.82 -11.46
C ARG A 155 -30.06 0.57 -10.64
N VAL A 156 -28.83 0.41 -10.21
CA VAL A 156 -28.37 -0.75 -9.42
C VAL A 156 -28.64 -0.50 -7.95
N TYR A 157 -29.18 -1.52 -7.28
CA TYR A 157 -29.37 -1.56 -5.83
C TYR A 157 -28.66 -2.78 -5.26
N VAL A 158 -27.96 -2.60 -4.16
CA VAL A 158 -27.34 -3.69 -3.41
C VAL A 158 -27.84 -3.63 -1.97
N ASN A 159 -28.46 -4.71 -1.50
CA ASN A 159 -29.14 -4.78 -0.20
C ASN A 159 -30.17 -3.64 -0.04
N ASP A 160 -30.95 -3.37 -1.08
CA ASP A 160 -31.94 -2.30 -1.18
C ASP A 160 -31.39 -0.85 -1.13
N VAL A 161 -30.06 -0.69 -1.06
CA VAL A 161 -29.42 0.62 -1.09
C VAL A 161 -28.98 0.93 -2.52
N PRO A 162 -29.31 2.12 -3.07
CA PRO A 162 -28.82 2.53 -4.39
C PRO A 162 -27.30 2.53 -4.42
N LEU A 163 -26.71 1.91 -5.45
CA LEU A 163 -25.27 1.94 -5.65
C LEU A 163 -24.85 3.35 -6.03
N HIS A 164 -23.80 3.86 -5.34
CA HIS A 164 -23.15 5.10 -5.73
C HIS A 164 -22.23 4.82 -6.93
N ASP A 165 -22.66 5.25 -8.10
CA ASP A 165 -21.99 4.94 -9.37
C ASP A 165 -21.75 6.18 -10.24
N ASP A 166 -21.24 7.25 -9.62
CA ASP A 166 -20.90 8.54 -10.28
C ASP A 166 -19.86 8.39 -11.39
N TYR A 167 -19.17 7.27 -11.43
CA TYR A 167 -18.25 6.90 -12.52
C TYR A 167 -18.98 6.49 -13.82
N VAL A 168 -20.30 6.36 -13.78
CA VAL A 168 -21.13 6.02 -14.95
C VAL A 168 -21.86 7.26 -15.45
N PRO A 169 -21.41 7.88 -16.56
CA PRO A 169 -22.12 8.99 -17.18
C PRO A 169 -23.53 8.60 -17.63
N GLU A 170 -24.41 9.58 -17.76
CA GLU A 170 -25.80 9.35 -18.18
C GLU A 170 -25.91 8.64 -19.53
N ASP A 171 -25.07 9.02 -20.49
CA ASP A 171 -25.05 8.41 -21.84
C ASP A 171 -24.64 6.92 -21.83
N TYR A 172 -24.02 6.46 -20.74
CA TYR A 172 -23.56 5.08 -20.59
C TYR A 172 -24.46 4.22 -19.70
N ARG A 173 -25.55 4.80 -19.17
CA ARG A 173 -26.54 4.08 -18.38
C ARG A 173 -27.36 3.14 -19.24
N SER A 174 -27.78 2.03 -18.67
CA SER A 174 -28.77 1.13 -19.25
C SER A 174 -30.17 1.46 -18.71
N HIS A 175 -31.20 0.87 -19.29
CA HIS A 175 -32.59 0.97 -18.83
C HIS A 175 -33.18 -0.42 -18.58
N ASP A 176 -32.32 -1.43 -18.42
CA ASP A 176 -32.71 -2.81 -18.17
C ASP A 176 -33.06 -3.05 -16.70
N ASP A 177 -33.95 -4.03 -16.50
CA ASP A 177 -34.31 -4.57 -15.19
C ASP A 177 -33.64 -5.92 -14.98
N TRP A 178 -33.20 -6.21 -13.76
CA TRP A 178 -32.60 -7.49 -13.39
C TRP A 178 -32.76 -7.81 -11.91
N GLY A 179 -32.96 -9.09 -11.60
CA GLY A 179 -33.11 -9.55 -10.22
C GLY A 179 -34.50 -9.31 -9.64
N PRO A 180 -34.69 -9.28 -8.29
CA PRO A 180 -33.64 -9.40 -7.28
C PRO A 180 -33.04 -10.80 -7.18
N GLN A 181 -31.74 -10.89 -6.89
CA GLN A 181 -31.05 -12.16 -6.71
C GLN A 181 -29.97 -12.05 -5.62
N VAL A 182 -29.90 -13.05 -4.74
CA VAL A 182 -28.87 -13.19 -3.72
C VAL A 182 -27.62 -13.79 -4.36
N ILE A 183 -26.46 -13.21 -4.08
CA ILE A 183 -25.17 -13.71 -4.57
C ILE A 183 -24.74 -14.88 -3.68
N PRO A 184 -24.53 -16.08 -4.23
CA PRO A 184 -24.06 -17.23 -3.46
C PRO A 184 -22.65 -17.02 -2.88
N GLU A 185 -22.33 -17.77 -1.83
CA GLU A 185 -20.99 -17.81 -1.26
C GLU A 185 -19.93 -18.14 -2.33
N GLY A 186 -18.83 -17.42 -2.33
CA GLY A 186 -17.73 -17.58 -3.29
C GLY A 186 -18.01 -17.03 -4.69
N TYR A 187 -19.11 -16.28 -4.88
CA TYR A 187 -19.46 -15.66 -6.17
C TYR A 187 -19.52 -14.14 -6.06
N TYR A 188 -19.39 -13.50 -7.20
CA TYR A 188 -19.40 -12.04 -7.36
C TYR A 188 -20.29 -11.62 -8.51
N PHE A 189 -20.99 -10.52 -8.34
CA PHE A 189 -21.73 -9.87 -9.41
C PHE A 189 -20.88 -8.73 -9.96
N VAL A 190 -20.58 -8.77 -11.26
CA VAL A 190 -19.72 -7.78 -11.90
C VAL A 190 -20.41 -7.12 -13.08
N MET A 191 -20.12 -5.83 -13.29
CA MET A 191 -20.66 -5.07 -14.43
C MET A 191 -19.55 -4.25 -15.10
N GLY A 192 -19.76 -3.94 -16.37
CA GLY A 192 -18.98 -2.90 -17.02
C GLY A 192 -19.44 -1.51 -16.61
N ASP A 193 -18.56 -0.54 -16.65
CA ASP A 193 -18.91 0.87 -16.38
C ASP A 193 -19.73 1.47 -17.54
N HIS A 194 -19.53 0.97 -18.76
CA HIS A 194 -20.37 1.29 -19.92
C HIS A 194 -21.62 0.39 -19.90
N ARG A 195 -22.57 0.70 -19.03
CA ARG A 195 -23.73 -0.12 -18.69
C ARG A 195 -24.55 -0.60 -19.89
N ASN A 196 -24.77 0.27 -20.89
CA ASN A 196 -25.53 -0.05 -22.08
C ASN A 196 -24.69 -0.73 -23.20
N ASN A 197 -23.37 -0.91 -22.98
CA ASN A 197 -22.47 -1.59 -23.93
C ASN A 197 -21.50 -2.55 -23.20
N SER A 198 -22.04 -3.38 -22.34
CA SER A 198 -21.24 -4.36 -21.60
C SER A 198 -21.93 -5.71 -21.53
N SER A 199 -21.24 -6.75 -21.99
CA SER A 199 -21.57 -8.14 -21.63
C SER A 199 -20.98 -8.43 -20.26
N ASP A 200 -21.82 -8.69 -19.25
CA ASP A 200 -21.44 -8.84 -17.85
C ASP A 200 -22.42 -9.78 -17.10
N SER A 201 -22.41 -9.77 -15.78
CA SER A 201 -23.21 -10.70 -14.96
C SER A 201 -24.71 -10.63 -15.24
N ARG A 202 -25.23 -9.57 -15.79
CA ARG A 202 -26.63 -9.48 -16.24
C ARG A 202 -26.96 -10.50 -17.33
N HIS A 203 -25.96 -10.87 -18.15
CA HIS A 203 -26.14 -11.72 -19.32
C HIS A 203 -25.65 -13.16 -19.09
N TRP A 204 -24.50 -13.33 -18.44
CA TRP A 204 -23.84 -14.63 -18.27
C TRP A 204 -23.74 -15.10 -16.82
N GLY A 205 -24.37 -14.36 -15.88
CA GLY A 205 -24.48 -14.76 -14.48
C GLY A 205 -23.29 -14.37 -13.62
N MET A 206 -23.25 -14.93 -12.43
CA MET A 206 -22.28 -14.61 -11.40
C MET A 206 -20.92 -15.24 -11.67
N VAL A 207 -19.85 -14.59 -11.20
CA VAL A 207 -18.46 -15.03 -11.39
C VAL A 207 -17.98 -15.73 -10.12
N PRO A 208 -17.55 -17.00 -10.20
CA PRO A 208 -16.91 -17.63 -9.05
C PRO A 208 -15.54 -16.98 -8.77
N LYS A 209 -15.19 -16.85 -7.49
CA LYS A 209 -13.91 -16.24 -7.04
C LYS A 209 -12.70 -16.81 -7.80
N LYS A 210 -12.67 -18.12 -8.04
CA LYS A 210 -11.57 -18.80 -8.75
C LYS A 210 -11.33 -18.31 -10.18
N TYR A 211 -12.31 -17.59 -10.77
CA TYR A 211 -12.19 -17.01 -12.11
C TYR A 211 -11.65 -15.58 -12.07
N ILE A 212 -11.58 -14.96 -10.90
CA ILE A 212 -10.99 -13.65 -10.75
C ILE A 212 -9.47 -13.78 -10.72
N ILE A 213 -8.82 -13.25 -11.75
CA ILE A 213 -7.37 -13.33 -11.95
C ILE A 213 -6.64 -12.39 -11.00
N GLY A 214 -7.15 -11.15 -10.84
CA GLY A 214 -6.52 -10.15 -9.98
C GLY A 214 -7.21 -8.79 -10.08
N LYS A 215 -6.75 -7.87 -9.24
CA LYS A 215 -7.19 -6.48 -9.18
C LYS A 215 -6.41 -5.62 -10.16
N VAL A 216 -7.10 -4.82 -10.95
CA VAL A 216 -6.48 -3.76 -11.73
C VAL A 216 -6.03 -2.67 -10.77
N GLN A 217 -4.73 -2.45 -10.67
CA GLN A 217 -4.18 -1.44 -9.77
C GLN A 217 -3.81 -0.15 -10.47
N ILE A 218 -3.28 -0.26 -11.69
CA ILE A 218 -2.73 0.90 -12.40
C ILE A 218 -3.12 0.79 -13.87
N ARG A 219 -3.64 1.90 -14.42
CA ARG A 219 -3.58 2.19 -15.86
C ARG A 219 -2.29 2.98 -16.08
N TRP A 220 -1.30 2.38 -16.74
CA TRP A 220 -0.01 3.04 -16.95
C TRP A 220 0.16 3.64 -18.35
N TRP A 221 -0.70 3.25 -19.29
CA TRP A 221 -0.70 3.78 -20.65
C TRP A 221 -2.14 4.05 -21.12
N PRO A 222 -2.38 5.17 -21.82
CA PRO A 222 -1.45 6.23 -22.19
C PRO A 222 -0.99 7.06 -20.99
N VAL A 223 0.27 7.53 -21.01
CA VAL A 223 0.90 8.24 -19.88
C VAL A 223 0.07 9.45 -19.39
N PRO A 224 -0.53 10.30 -20.28
CA PRO A 224 -1.37 11.40 -19.81
C PRO A 224 -2.62 10.99 -19.04
N ALA A 225 -3.06 9.74 -19.19
CA ALA A 225 -4.24 9.19 -18.51
C ALA A 225 -3.86 8.16 -17.43
N ALA A 226 -2.55 8.06 -17.07
CA ALA A 226 -2.09 7.13 -16.04
C ALA A 226 -2.73 7.45 -14.68
N ARG A 227 -3.27 6.41 -14.02
CA ARG A 227 -3.87 6.53 -12.70
C ARG A 227 -3.89 5.20 -11.96
N MET A 228 -4.02 5.28 -10.63
CA MET A 228 -4.25 4.13 -9.75
C MET A 228 -5.75 3.96 -9.45
N PHE A 229 -6.18 2.71 -9.16
CA PHE A 229 -7.54 2.34 -8.82
C PHE A 229 -7.62 1.72 -7.42
#